data_068f10814034e94736d6df037f26d590
#
_entry.id   068f10814034e94736d6df037f26d590
#
_cell.length_a   1.000
_cell.length_b   1.000
_cell.length_c   1.000
_cell.angle_alpha   90.00
_cell.angle_beta   90.00
_cell.angle_gamma   90.00
#
_symmetry.space_group_name_H-M   'P 1'
#
loop_
_entity.id
_entity.type
_entity.pdbx_description
1 polymer ?
#
loop_
_entity_poly.entity_id
_entity_poly.type
_entity_poly.pdbx_seq_one_letter_code
_entity_poly.pdbx_strand_id
1 'polypeptide(L)'
;MERHKKSLKLGARFSILAGVLLCASTAFVITLCGIIFHRQFMDMLKAECVQGTNLLNYELSKAENGDRDRTQLLDELKAQTGYEYTIFQGDKRTATTIIKDGERVTGTTLDPEVAEIVLSEGKSFVGETSILGVPHVCSYVPVYGSDGTAEGLIFSGVSSYEAKSTMYRALWAMGLAGLICVAAGVGLILFFTKRAISLPFAGLRKFARTVEQGDFGIASNAPVVSGITSGDEIGELAGTFELTVKRLREYIGELAYVLERISANDLTVSPTLDYVGDFSSIRESLVHITLRLNHTLEEIVRSSAQVADGAGMVADGAMTLSEGAQEQAASVEELAATLEAASDEVDSTARNAGEASLVSQDAVRVLEAGKAQMEQLT
;
A
#
# COMPACT_ATOMS: atom_id res chain seq x y z
N MET A 1 -4.99 -21.88 15.33
CA MET A 1 -4.11 -20.87 15.93
C MET A 1 -2.95 -20.63 14.97
N GLU A 2 -3.23 -19.91 13.87
CA GLU A 2 -2.24 -19.59 12.85
C GLU A 2 -1.34 -18.47 13.37
N ARG A 3 -0.06 -18.79 13.52
CA ARG A 3 0.98 -17.79 13.77
C ARG A 3 1.05 -16.86 12.56
N HIS A 4 0.43 -15.70 12.64
CA HIS A 4 0.73 -14.59 11.74
C HIS A 4 2.24 -14.28 11.84
N LYS A 5 3.03 -14.84 10.91
CA LYS A 5 4.40 -14.37 10.67
C LYS A 5 4.30 -12.86 10.45
N LYS A 6 4.79 -12.07 11.41
CA LYS A 6 4.93 -10.61 11.25
C LYS A 6 5.81 -10.37 10.03
N SER A 7 5.21 -10.21 8.86
CA SER A 7 5.94 -9.85 7.66
C SER A 7 6.50 -8.45 7.86
N LEU A 8 7.80 -8.29 7.64
CA LEU A 8 8.45 -6.99 7.65
C LEU A 8 7.69 -6.03 6.73
N LYS A 9 7.47 -4.80 7.17
CA LYS A 9 6.84 -3.75 6.38
C LYS A 9 7.62 -3.54 5.07
N LEU A 10 6.94 -3.20 3.99
CA LEU A 10 7.53 -3.04 2.65
C LEU A 10 8.76 -2.12 2.66
N GLY A 11 8.67 -0.97 3.34
CA GLY A 11 9.81 -0.05 3.48
C GLY A 11 11.01 -0.67 4.21
N ALA A 12 10.78 -1.50 5.23
CA ALA A 12 11.87 -2.20 5.92
C ALA A 12 12.57 -3.23 5.02
N ARG A 13 11.81 -3.98 4.21
CA ARG A 13 12.37 -4.94 3.24
C ARG A 13 13.23 -4.24 2.20
N PHE A 14 12.75 -3.13 1.65
CA PHE A 14 13.49 -2.33 0.69
C PHE A 14 14.77 -1.75 1.28
N SER A 15 14.70 -1.18 2.50
CA SER A 15 15.87 -0.63 3.19
C SER A 15 16.92 -1.71 3.52
N ILE A 16 16.50 -2.91 3.92
CA ILE A 16 17.40 -4.03 4.18
C ILE A 16 18.10 -4.46 2.88
N LEU A 17 17.36 -4.63 1.79
CA LEU A 17 17.92 -5.02 0.50
C LEU A 17 18.93 -3.99 0.01
N ALA A 18 18.57 -2.72 0.01
CA ALA A 18 19.45 -1.63 -0.41
C ALA A 18 20.67 -1.49 0.49
N GLY A 19 20.50 -1.66 1.82
CA GLY A 19 21.60 -1.66 2.79
C GLY A 19 22.58 -2.82 2.56
N VAL A 20 22.10 -4.04 2.34
CA VAL A 20 22.93 -5.20 2.03
C VAL A 20 23.71 -4.99 0.72
N LEU A 21 23.06 -4.47 -0.32
CA LEU A 21 23.71 -4.17 -1.60
C LEU A 21 24.82 -3.11 -1.42
N LEU A 22 24.55 -2.05 -0.64
CA LEU A 22 25.51 -1.01 -0.33
C LEU A 22 26.73 -1.58 0.43
N CYS A 23 26.48 -2.41 1.47
CA CYS A 23 27.55 -3.07 2.22
C CYS A 23 28.39 -3.98 1.32
N ALA A 24 27.75 -4.81 0.49
CA ALA A 24 28.45 -5.72 -0.41
C ALA A 24 29.31 -4.98 -1.44
N SER A 25 28.77 -3.92 -2.07
CA SER A 25 29.51 -3.11 -3.04
C SER A 25 30.68 -2.37 -2.42
N THR A 26 30.49 -1.80 -1.24
CA THR A 26 31.56 -1.09 -0.51
C THR A 26 32.65 -2.05 -0.05
N ALA A 27 32.30 -3.22 0.47
CA ALA A 27 33.25 -4.26 0.84
C ALA A 27 34.07 -4.74 -0.38
N PHE A 28 33.41 -4.95 -1.53
CA PHE A 28 34.09 -5.29 -2.77
C PHE A 28 35.11 -4.23 -3.21
N VAL A 29 34.69 -2.96 -3.22
CA VAL A 29 35.57 -1.84 -3.61
C VAL A 29 36.77 -1.73 -2.64
N ILE A 30 36.56 -1.81 -1.31
CA ILE A 30 37.64 -1.74 -0.34
C ILE A 30 38.63 -2.89 -0.54
N THR A 31 38.14 -4.11 -0.77
CA THR A 31 39.00 -5.28 -1.00
C THR A 31 39.81 -5.11 -2.28
N LEU A 32 39.16 -4.68 -3.37
CA LEU A 32 39.84 -4.45 -4.65
C LEU A 32 40.90 -3.36 -4.54
N CYS A 33 40.56 -2.23 -3.93
CA CYS A 33 41.51 -1.13 -3.69
C CYS A 33 42.65 -1.58 -2.81
N GLY A 34 42.40 -2.41 -1.76
CA GLY A 34 43.44 -2.96 -0.90
C GLY A 34 44.43 -3.84 -1.66
N ILE A 35 43.94 -4.71 -2.56
CA ILE A 35 44.80 -5.57 -3.40
C ILE A 35 45.65 -4.72 -4.34
N ILE A 36 45.03 -3.76 -5.04
CA ILE A 36 45.76 -2.86 -5.95
C ILE A 36 46.81 -2.04 -5.20
N PHE A 37 46.42 -1.47 -4.08
CA PHE A 37 47.34 -0.68 -3.25
C PHE A 37 48.51 -1.50 -2.75
N HIS A 38 48.28 -2.72 -2.25
CA HIS A 38 49.34 -3.63 -1.81
C HIS A 38 50.33 -3.90 -2.97
N ARG A 39 49.80 -4.24 -4.16
CA ARG A 39 50.67 -4.51 -5.32
C ARG A 39 51.52 -3.31 -5.74
N GLN A 40 50.88 -2.15 -5.89
CA GLN A 40 51.56 -0.92 -6.29
C GLN A 40 52.61 -0.51 -5.25
N PHE A 41 52.29 -0.64 -3.96
CA PHE A 41 53.21 -0.33 -2.86
C PHE A 41 54.45 -1.23 -2.88
N MET A 42 54.28 -2.54 -3.10
CA MET A 42 55.39 -3.47 -3.21
C MET A 42 56.24 -3.22 -4.46
N ASP A 43 55.62 -2.91 -5.59
CA ASP A 43 56.34 -2.59 -6.83
C ASP A 43 57.15 -1.28 -6.69
N MET A 44 56.62 -0.28 -5.98
CA MET A 44 57.33 0.96 -5.64
C MET A 44 58.56 0.68 -4.77
N LEU A 45 58.40 -0.11 -3.71
CA LEU A 45 59.53 -0.46 -2.84
C LEU A 45 60.63 -1.21 -3.56
N LYS A 46 60.28 -2.14 -4.47
CA LYS A 46 61.25 -2.84 -5.31
C LYS A 46 61.99 -1.87 -6.23
N ALA A 47 61.27 -0.93 -6.86
CA ALA A 47 61.89 0.08 -7.71
C ALA A 47 62.85 1.01 -6.94
N GLU A 48 62.48 1.40 -5.73
CA GLU A 48 63.31 2.21 -4.84
C GLU A 48 64.58 1.45 -4.39
N CYS A 49 64.47 0.14 -4.08
CA CYS A 49 65.67 -0.68 -3.78
C CYS A 49 66.59 -0.79 -5.00
N VAL A 50 66.07 -0.88 -6.21
CA VAL A 50 66.90 -0.85 -7.44
C VAL A 50 67.59 0.49 -7.61
N GLN A 51 66.90 1.61 -7.35
CA GLN A 51 67.56 2.94 -7.40
C GLN A 51 68.64 3.06 -6.33
N GLY A 52 68.42 2.51 -5.13
CA GLY A 52 69.40 2.44 -4.07
C GLY A 52 70.69 1.68 -4.49
N THR A 53 70.54 0.50 -5.12
CA THR A 53 71.70 -0.25 -5.61
C THR A 53 72.42 0.51 -6.74
N ASN A 54 71.68 1.18 -7.65
CA ASN A 54 72.31 1.99 -8.69
C ASN A 54 73.07 3.18 -8.11
N LEU A 55 72.54 3.85 -7.08
CA LEU A 55 73.21 4.95 -6.39
C LEU A 55 74.50 4.45 -5.70
N LEU A 56 74.41 3.31 -5.01
CA LEU A 56 75.57 2.71 -4.37
C LEU A 56 76.66 2.35 -5.38
N ASN A 57 76.26 1.74 -6.52
CA ASN A 57 77.20 1.40 -7.60
C ASN A 57 77.90 2.66 -8.17
N TYR A 58 77.14 3.74 -8.39
CA TYR A 58 77.68 5.01 -8.88
C TYR A 58 78.67 5.62 -7.88
N GLU A 59 78.37 5.66 -6.58
CA GLU A 59 79.23 6.21 -5.54
C GLU A 59 80.51 5.34 -5.32
N LEU A 60 80.39 4.00 -5.44
CA LEU A 60 81.56 3.12 -5.41
C LEU A 60 82.49 3.33 -6.59
N SER A 61 81.98 3.55 -7.81
CA SER A 61 82.75 3.84 -8.99
C SER A 61 83.59 5.17 -8.85
N LYS A 62 83.05 6.16 -8.11
CA LYS A 62 83.74 7.39 -7.80
C LYS A 62 84.81 7.20 -6.70
N ALA A 63 84.53 6.29 -5.77
CA ALA A 63 85.43 6.06 -4.59
C ALA A 63 86.67 5.23 -4.95
N GLU A 64 86.65 4.47 -6.07
CA GLU A 64 87.86 3.75 -6.56
C GLU A 64 89.07 4.67 -6.80
N ASN A 65 88.89 5.99 -6.93
CA ASN A 65 89.91 7.00 -7.13
C ASN A 65 90.28 7.74 -5.84
N GLY A 66 89.83 7.36 -4.66
CA GLY A 66 90.06 8.01 -3.37
C GLY A 66 89.93 7.03 -2.19
N ASP A 67 90.77 7.26 -1.18
CA ASP A 67 90.87 6.45 0.06
C ASP A 67 89.69 6.70 1.02
N ARG A 68 88.43 6.42 0.50
CA ARG A 68 87.22 6.61 1.28
C ARG A 68 86.84 5.32 1.99
N ASP A 69 86.58 5.39 3.32
CA ASP A 69 86.11 4.27 4.12
C ASP A 69 84.68 3.83 3.57
N ARG A 70 84.62 2.59 3.07
CA ARG A 70 83.37 1.98 2.52
C ARG A 70 82.26 2.02 3.54
N THR A 71 82.58 1.88 4.83
CA THR A 71 81.52 1.89 5.89
C THR A 71 80.95 3.27 6.08
N GLN A 72 81.74 4.32 6.01
CA GLN A 72 81.28 5.69 6.09
C GLN A 72 80.45 6.07 4.89
N LEU A 73 80.77 5.63 3.69
CA LEU A 73 79.97 5.83 2.47
C LEU A 73 78.61 5.20 2.63
N LEU A 74 78.50 3.97 3.10
CA LEU A 74 77.20 3.30 3.31
C LEU A 74 76.33 4.03 4.33
N ASP A 75 76.92 4.58 5.42
CA ASP A 75 76.14 5.31 6.41
C ASP A 75 75.67 6.66 5.90
N GLU A 76 76.39 7.35 5.05
CA GLU A 76 75.97 8.57 4.37
C GLU A 76 74.80 8.30 3.43
N LEU A 77 74.87 7.22 2.65
CA LEU A 77 73.78 6.80 1.76
C LEU A 77 72.52 6.39 2.57
N LYS A 78 72.68 5.65 3.67
CA LYS A 78 71.57 5.31 4.57
C LYS A 78 70.93 6.56 5.16
N ALA A 79 71.72 7.54 5.61
CA ALA A 79 71.19 8.79 6.14
C ALA A 79 70.42 9.61 5.11
N GLN A 80 70.80 9.55 3.83
CA GLN A 80 70.13 10.26 2.73
C GLN A 80 68.85 9.57 2.25
N THR A 81 68.87 8.24 2.16
CA THR A 81 67.81 7.45 1.51
C THR A 81 66.90 6.72 2.46
N GLY A 82 67.39 6.42 3.68
CA GLY A 82 66.70 5.58 4.66
C GLY A 82 66.80 4.06 4.39
N TYR A 83 67.52 3.66 3.34
CA TYR A 83 67.72 2.25 3.01
C TYR A 83 68.93 1.65 3.70
N GLU A 84 68.88 0.31 3.90
CA GLU A 84 70.08 -0.44 4.31
C GLU A 84 70.93 -0.74 3.10
N TYR A 85 72.24 -0.60 3.26
CA TYR A 85 73.21 -0.89 2.22
C TYR A 85 74.23 -1.92 2.69
N THR A 86 74.67 -2.76 1.76
CA THR A 86 75.69 -3.77 2.02
C THR A 86 76.57 -4.00 0.82
N ILE A 87 77.87 -4.24 1.04
CA ILE A 87 78.83 -4.70 0.04
C ILE A 87 79.24 -6.11 0.42
N PHE A 88 79.27 -7.00 -0.50
CA PHE A 88 79.75 -8.36 -0.37
C PHE A 88 80.96 -8.58 -1.27
N GLN A 89 81.90 -9.38 -0.74
CA GLN A 89 82.97 -9.93 -1.53
C GLN A 89 82.78 -11.43 -1.60
N GLY A 90 82.54 -11.93 -2.81
CA GLY A 90 81.93 -13.25 -2.96
C GLY A 90 80.59 -13.29 -2.26
N ASP A 91 80.34 -14.32 -1.48
CA ASP A 91 79.17 -14.51 -0.65
C ASP A 91 79.20 -13.88 0.74
N LYS A 92 80.40 -13.29 1.14
CA LYS A 92 80.62 -12.73 2.47
C LYS A 92 80.44 -11.21 2.55
N ARG A 93 79.64 -10.77 3.54
CA ARG A 93 79.35 -9.38 3.84
C ARG A 93 80.58 -8.67 4.40
N THR A 94 81.12 -7.72 3.65
CA THR A 94 82.36 -7.00 4.05
C THR A 94 82.04 -5.66 4.67
N ALA A 95 81.08 -4.93 4.19
CA ALA A 95 80.65 -3.66 4.80
C ALA A 95 79.11 -3.60 4.77
N THR A 96 78.49 -3.07 5.84
CA THR A 96 76.97 -3.03 5.93
C THR A 96 76.52 -1.94 6.87
N THR A 97 75.38 -1.37 6.62
CA THR A 97 74.62 -0.51 7.53
C THR A 97 73.72 -1.27 8.47
N ILE A 98 73.46 -2.58 8.20
CA ILE A 98 72.63 -3.42 9.04
C ILE A 98 73.30 -3.67 10.39
N ILE A 99 72.61 -3.33 11.48
CA ILE A 99 73.02 -3.52 12.86
C ILE A 99 72.11 -4.55 13.51
N LYS A 100 72.70 -5.51 14.20
CA LYS A 100 71.97 -6.49 15.02
C LYS A 100 72.65 -6.53 16.40
N ASP A 101 71.88 -6.49 17.48
CA ASP A 101 72.35 -6.54 18.85
C ASP A 101 73.49 -5.46 19.18
N GLY A 102 73.46 -4.30 18.47
CA GLY A 102 74.34 -3.20 18.61
C GLY A 102 75.64 -3.29 17.76
N GLU A 103 75.87 -4.37 17.07
CA GLU A 103 77.06 -4.57 16.21
C GLU A 103 76.68 -4.68 14.74
N ARG A 104 77.55 -4.22 13.84
CA ARG A 104 77.39 -4.39 12.39
C ARG A 104 77.54 -5.86 11.98
N VAL A 105 76.68 -6.32 11.20
CA VAL A 105 76.59 -7.75 10.81
C VAL A 105 77.54 -8.02 9.62
N THR A 106 78.84 -7.92 9.87
CA THR A 106 79.89 -8.27 8.91
C THR A 106 80.27 -9.76 9.00
N GLY A 107 80.89 -10.31 7.95
CA GLY A 107 81.34 -11.73 7.90
C GLY A 107 80.24 -12.79 7.74
N THR A 108 78.95 -12.41 7.70
CA THR A 108 77.87 -13.31 7.46
C THR A 108 77.77 -13.64 5.97
N THR A 109 77.30 -14.86 5.67
CA THR A 109 77.07 -15.32 4.29
C THR A 109 75.71 -14.89 3.74
N LEU A 110 75.67 -14.74 2.42
CA LEU A 110 74.43 -14.47 1.68
C LEU A 110 73.50 -15.69 1.74
N ASP A 111 72.22 -15.44 1.54
CA ASP A 111 71.22 -16.49 1.32
C ASP A 111 71.61 -17.33 0.10
N PRO A 112 71.63 -18.67 0.18
CA PRO A 112 72.08 -19.55 -0.90
C PRO A 112 71.31 -19.36 -2.22
N GLU A 113 70.01 -19.10 -2.14
CA GLU A 113 69.16 -18.89 -3.32
C GLU A 113 69.53 -17.57 -4.04
N VAL A 114 69.77 -16.52 -3.28
CA VAL A 114 70.22 -15.25 -3.82
C VAL A 114 71.66 -15.34 -4.34
N ALA A 115 72.55 -16.10 -3.68
CA ALA A 115 73.90 -16.30 -4.12
C ALA A 115 73.97 -17.01 -5.47
N GLU A 116 73.12 -18.02 -5.70
CA GLU A 116 73.07 -18.75 -6.97
C GLU A 116 72.64 -17.79 -8.12
N ILE A 117 71.59 -17.01 -7.89
CA ILE A 117 71.09 -16.07 -8.92
C ILE A 117 72.12 -14.97 -9.22
N VAL A 118 72.74 -14.39 -8.20
CA VAL A 118 73.56 -13.17 -8.38
C VAL A 118 75.00 -13.50 -8.68
N LEU A 119 75.62 -14.45 -8.01
CA LEU A 119 77.02 -14.78 -8.22
C LEU A 119 77.25 -15.86 -9.29
N SER A 120 76.37 -16.87 -9.39
CA SER A 120 76.58 -17.95 -10.36
C SER A 120 75.94 -17.64 -11.71
N GLU A 121 74.68 -17.09 -11.72
CA GLU A 121 74.03 -16.74 -12.99
C GLU A 121 74.33 -15.32 -13.48
N GLY A 122 74.95 -14.48 -12.61
CA GLY A 122 75.28 -13.08 -12.95
C GLY A 122 74.04 -12.19 -13.12
N LYS A 123 72.88 -12.54 -12.58
CA LYS A 123 71.63 -11.77 -12.68
C LYS A 123 71.35 -10.97 -11.44
N SER A 124 70.76 -9.77 -11.61
CA SER A 124 70.25 -9.02 -10.47
C SER A 124 69.01 -9.69 -9.87
N PHE A 125 68.94 -9.72 -8.52
CA PHE A 125 67.77 -10.19 -7.78
C PHE A 125 67.03 -8.99 -7.21
N VAL A 126 65.71 -8.92 -7.41
CA VAL A 126 64.83 -7.90 -6.83
C VAL A 126 63.56 -8.60 -6.26
N GLY A 127 63.42 -8.55 -4.94
CA GLY A 127 62.35 -9.26 -4.29
C GLY A 127 62.34 -9.14 -2.77
N GLU A 128 61.54 -9.99 -2.12
CA GLU A 128 61.55 -10.16 -0.69
C GLU A 128 62.54 -11.29 -0.32
N THR A 129 63.41 -11.07 0.63
CA THR A 129 64.25 -12.11 1.22
C THR A 129 64.42 -11.91 2.72
N SER A 130 64.82 -12.94 3.44
CA SER A 130 65.01 -12.87 4.86
C SER A 130 66.48 -12.54 5.19
N ILE A 131 66.74 -11.41 5.82
CA ILE A 131 68.05 -11.06 6.30
C ILE A 131 68.06 -11.27 7.81
N LEU A 132 68.85 -12.26 8.29
CA LEU A 132 68.98 -12.60 9.72
C LEU A 132 67.61 -12.88 10.41
N GLY A 133 66.67 -13.46 9.68
CA GLY A 133 65.31 -13.74 10.17
C GLY A 133 64.32 -12.59 10.06
N VAL A 134 64.76 -11.44 9.56
CA VAL A 134 63.88 -10.28 9.31
C VAL A 134 63.56 -10.18 7.79
N PRO A 135 62.32 -10.19 7.36
CA PRO A 135 62.01 -10.05 5.94
C PRO A 135 62.28 -8.63 5.44
N HIS A 136 62.95 -8.53 4.31
CA HIS A 136 63.32 -7.28 3.64
C HIS A 136 62.87 -7.31 2.19
N VAL A 137 62.45 -6.16 1.67
CA VAL A 137 62.35 -5.91 0.23
C VAL A 137 63.72 -5.37 -0.19
N CYS A 138 64.34 -5.94 -1.19
CA CYS A 138 65.72 -5.68 -1.53
C CYS A 138 66.02 -5.86 -3.02
N SER A 139 67.13 -5.23 -3.39
CA SER A 139 67.82 -5.41 -4.66
C SER A 139 69.25 -5.85 -4.41
N TYR A 140 69.69 -6.89 -5.13
CA TYR A 140 71.07 -7.34 -5.18
C TYR A 140 71.55 -7.23 -6.63
N VAL A 141 72.71 -6.64 -6.81
CA VAL A 141 73.33 -6.45 -8.13
C VAL A 141 74.75 -6.97 -8.11
N PRO A 142 75.18 -7.84 -9.08
CA PRO A 142 76.51 -8.35 -9.13
C PRO A 142 77.55 -7.23 -9.46
N VAL A 143 78.72 -7.32 -8.86
CA VAL A 143 79.88 -6.49 -9.19
C VAL A 143 80.89 -7.41 -9.89
N TYR A 144 81.25 -7.03 -11.11
CA TYR A 144 82.15 -7.82 -11.96
C TYR A 144 83.60 -7.38 -11.83
N GLY A 145 84.45 -8.35 -11.78
CA GLY A 145 85.90 -8.14 -11.85
C GLY A 145 86.38 -7.88 -13.28
N SER A 146 87.68 -7.61 -13.45
CA SER A 146 88.29 -7.38 -14.75
C SER A 146 88.26 -8.59 -15.70
N ASP A 147 88.04 -9.79 -15.17
CA ASP A 147 87.90 -11.05 -15.90
C ASP A 147 86.45 -11.34 -16.34
N GLY A 148 85.53 -10.48 -15.98
CA GLY A 148 84.12 -10.65 -16.31
C GLY A 148 83.35 -11.62 -15.43
N THR A 149 83.98 -12.14 -14.38
CA THR A 149 83.32 -12.94 -13.34
C THR A 149 82.75 -12.03 -12.20
N ALA A 150 81.67 -12.46 -11.55
CA ALA A 150 81.11 -11.75 -10.45
C ALA A 150 82.00 -11.93 -9.18
N GLU A 151 82.79 -10.97 -8.84
CA GLU A 151 83.68 -10.96 -7.66
C GLU A 151 82.94 -10.68 -6.35
N GLY A 152 81.79 -10.12 -6.41
CA GLY A 152 80.94 -9.80 -5.30
C GLY A 152 79.60 -9.22 -5.70
N LEU A 153 78.89 -8.61 -4.78
CA LEU A 153 77.61 -7.97 -5.06
C LEU A 153 77.36 -6.79 -4.11
N ILE A 154 76.49 -5.90 -4.54
CA ILE A 154 75.96 -4.82 -3.72
C ILE A 154 74.50 -5.03 -3.44
N PHE A 155 74.08 -4.53 -2.31
CA PHE A 155 72.72 -4.66 -1.81
C PHE A 155 72.18 -3.32 -1.36
N SER A 156 70.92 -3.09 -1.67
CA SER A 156 70.08 -2.07 -1.04
C SER A 156 68.72 -2.71 -0.67
N GLY A 157 68.22 -2.33 0.51
CA GLY A 157 66.95 -2.89 0.95
C GLY A 157 66.32 -2.13 2.11
N VAL A 158 65.04 -2.43 2.33
CA VAL A 158 64.27 -1.87 3.44
C VAL A 158 63.56 -2.99 4.21
N SER A 159 63.48 -2.86 5.53
CA SER A 159 62.75 -3.85 6.35
C SER A 159 61.30 -3.90 5.98
N SER A 160 60.80 -5.08 5.58
CA SER A 160 59.36 -5.29 5.30
C SER A 160 58.46 -4.98 6.51
N TYR A 161 59.01 -5.02 7.73
CA TYR A 161 58.23 -4.71 8.94
C TYR A 161 57.83 -3.24 8.97
N GLU A 162 58.77 -2.31 8.72
CA GLU A 162 58.48 -0.86 8.70
C GLU A 162 57.58 -0.49 7.53
N ALA A 163 57.85 -1.03 6.34
CA ALA A 163 57.07 -0.84 5.17
C ALA A 163 55.63 -1.33 5.37
N LYS A 164 55.44 -2.55 5.89
CA LYS A 164 54.11 -3.15 6.19
C LYS A 164 53.35 -2.35 7.26
N SER A 165 54.01 -1.78 8.27
CA SER A 165 53.32 -0.99 9.29
C SER A 165 52.64 0.25 8.72
N THR A 166 53.30 0.93 7.79
CA THR A 166 52.75 2.11 7.09
C THR A 166 51.59 1.71 6.19
N MET A 167 51.74 0.62 5.46
CA MET A 167 50.65 0.04 4.62
C MET A 167 49.44 -0.32 5.45
N TYR A 168 49.58 -1.02 6.57
CA TYR A 168 48.46 -1.38 7.44
C TYR A 168 47.73 -0.16 8.02
N ARG A 169 48.47 0.91 8.42
CA ARG A 169 47.80 2.17 8.84
C ARG A 169 46.93 2.77 7.74
N ALA A 170 47.39 2.77 6.49
CA ALA A 170 46.63 3.25 5.37
C ALA A 170 45.37 2.37 5.11
N LEU A 171 45.52 1.04 5.16
CA LEU A 171 44.40 0.10 5.00
C LEU A 171 43.34 0.26 6.11
N TRP A 172 43.78 0.45 7.37
CA TRP A 172 42.84 0.73 8.48
C TRP A 172 42.11 2.06 8.30
N ALA A 173 42.79 3.11 7.84
CA ALA A 173 42.14 4.39 7.54
C ALA A 173 41.09 4.27 6.42
N MET A 174 41.41 3.51 5.35
CA MET A 174 40.44 3.20 4.26
C MET A 174 39.25 2.40 4.77
N GLY A 175 39.47 1.40 5.61
CA GLY A 175 38.43 0.60 6.23
C GLY A 175 37.48 1.44 7.10
N LEU A 176 38.04 2.33 7.93
CA LEU A 176 37.27 3.23 8.78
C LEU A 176 36.43 4.22 7.96
N ALA A 177 37.02 4.81 6.91
CA ALA A 177 36.32 5.71 6.00
C ALA A 177 35.14 4.99 5.28
N GLY A 178 35.40 3.76 4.82
CA GLY A 178 34.36 2.91 4.22
C GLY A 178 33.21 2.60 5.18
N LEU A 179 33.52 2.30 6.44
CA LEU A 179 32.51 2.06 7.48
C LEU A 179 31.62 3.28 7.73
N ILE A 180 32.22 4.47 7.79
CA ILE A 180 31.51 5.74 7.96
C ILE A 180 30.58 5.99 6.75
N CYS A 181 31.06 5.77 5.53
CA CYS A 181 30.26 5.91 4.32
C CYS A 181 29.05 4.94 4.30
N VAL A 182 29.27 3.68 4.70
CA VAL A 182 28.17 2.69 4.82
C VAL A 182 27.15 3.13 5.86
N ALA A 183 27.59 3.54 7.04
CA ALA A 183 26.71 3.99 8.12
C ALA A 183 25.89 5.22 7.70
N ALA A 184 26.51 6.19 7.05
CA ALA A 184 25.82 7.37 6.51
C ALA A 184 24.83 7.00 5.41
N GLY A 185 25.23 6.14 4.46
CA GLY A 185 24.36 5.67 3.38
C GLY A 185 23.15 4.89 3.88
N VAL A 186 23.31 3.97 4.81
CA VAL A 186 22.22 3.23 5.44
C VAL A 186 21.28 4.19 6.19
N GLY A 187 21.83 5.14 6.95
CA GLY A 187 21.03 6.17 7.62
C GLY A 187 20.19 6.99 6.66
N LEU A 188 20.76 7.40 5.53
CA LEU A 188 20.09 8.14 4.46
C LEU A 188 18.96 7.31 3.81
N ILE A 189 19.24 6.04 3.51
CA ILE A 189 18.24 5.11 2.94
C ILE A 189 17.06 4.93 3.91
N LEU A 190 17.33 4.71 5.21
CA LEU A 190 16.29 4.56 6.23
C LEU A 190 15.45 5.83 6.38
N PHE A 191 16.11 7.00 6.42
CA PHE A 191 15.43 8.30 6.49
C PHE A 191 14.52 8.53 5.28
N PHE A 192 15.05 8.32 4.08
CA PHE A 192 14.30 8.53 2.84
C PHE A 192 13.14 7.56 2.69
N THR A 193 13.36 6.27 2.95
CA THR A 193 12.31 5.25 2.92
C THR A 193 11.20 5.52 3.93
N LYS A 194 11.56 5.99 5.13
CA LYS A 194 10.55 6.36 6.14
C LYS A 194 9.71 7.54 5.69
N ARG A 195 10.35 8.59 5.14
CA ARG A 195 9.68 9.84 4.76
C ARG A 195 8.91 9.71 3.43
N ALA A 196 9.52 9.12 2.42
CA ALA A 196 8.94 9.05 1.07
C ALA A 196 7.96 7.90 0.88
N ILE A 197 8.12 6.78 1.62
CA ILE A 197 7.29 5.60 1.41
C ILE A 197 6.43 5.30 2.63
N SER A 198 7.06 5.10 3.81
CA SER A 198 6.35 4.52 4.95
C SER A 198 5.30 5.44 5.55
N LEU A 199 5.56 6.75 5.63
CA LEU A 199 4.63 7.74 6.17
C LEU A 199 3.41 7.95 5.26
N PRO A 200 3.56 8.19 3.94
CA PRO A 200 2.41 8.31 3.04
C PRO A 200 1.53 7.05 3.02
N PHE A 201 2.13 5.86 2.93
CA PHE A 201 1.37 4.61 3.00
C PHE A 201 0.62 4.41 4.33
N ALA A 202 1.19 4.87 5.45
CA ALA A 202 0.47 4.84 6.73
C ALA A 202 -0.74 5.78 6.72
N GLY A 203 -0.63 6.96 6.10
CA GLY A 203 -1.72 7.89 5.86
C GLY A 203 -2.82 7.28 5.01
N LEU A 204 -2.46 6.73 3.85
CA LEU A 204 -3.40 6.07 2.94
C LEU A 204 -4.14 4.90 3.60
N ARG A 205 -3.43 4.09 4.40
CA ARG A 205 -4.04 3.01 5.17
C ARG A 205 -5.03 3.52 6.21
N LYS A 206 -4.73 4.63 6.90
CA LYS A 206 -5.65 5.25 7.86
C LYS A 206 -6.91 5.75 7.14
N PHE A 207 -6.72 6.45 6.03
CA PHE A 207 -7.81 6.94 5.18
C PHE A 207 -8.71 5.79 4.68
N ALA A 208 -8.10 4.72 4.12
CA ALA A 208 -8.84 3.54 3.66
C ALA A 208 -9.65 2.88 4.79
N ARG A 209 -9.11 2.82 6.01
CA ARG A 209 -9.83 2.29 7.17
C ARG A 209 -11.02 3.14 7.60
N THR A 210 -10.91 4.46 7.53
CA THR A 210 -12.04 5.37 7.79
C THR A 210 -13.17 5.10 6.81
N VAL A 211 -12.83 4.94 5.52
CA VAL A 211 -13.80 4.59 4.47
C VAL A 211 -14.38 3.17 4.66
N GLU A 212 -13.55 2.18 5.04
CA GLU A 212 -13.97 0.81 5.37
C GLU A 212 -15.03 0.78 6.50
N GLN A 213 -14.90 1.67 7.47
CA GLN A 213 -15.86 1.83 8.57
C GLN A 213 -17.15 2.55 8.15
N GLY A 214 -17.28 2.91 6.87
CA GLY A 214 -18.46 3.60 6.34
C GLY A 214 -18.47 5.10 6.64
N ASP A 215 -17.39 5.66 7.17
CA ASP A 215 -17.30 7.10 7.42
C ASP A 215 -16.83 7.82 6.15
N PHE A 216 -17.78 8.40 5.44
CA PHE A 216 -17.56 9.27 4.28
C PHE A 216 -17.60 10.75 4.64
N GLY A 217 -17.67 11.08 5.93
CA GLY A 217 -17.79 12.45 6.41
C GLY A 217 -19.15 13.11 6.14
N ILE A 218 -20.20 12.33 5.90
CA ILE A 218 -21.55 12.83 5.65
C ILE A 218 -22.11 13.40 6.95
N ALA A 219 -22.05 12.64 8.03
CA ALA A 219 -22.60 13.05 9.34
C ALA A 219 -21.86 14.26 9.94
N SER A 220 -20.54 14.35 9.73
CA SER A 220 -19.72 15.47 10.21
C SER A 220 -19.74 16.69 9.28
N ASN A 221 -20.34 16.58 8.12
CA ASN A 221 -20.29 17.54 7.02
C ASN A 221 -18.85 18.00 6.67
N ALA A 222 -17.85 17.14 6.89
CA ALA A 222 -16.44 17.40 6.61
C ALA A 222 -15.91 16.37 5.61
N PRO A 223 -15.13 16.77 4.59
CA PRO A 223 -14.57 15.81 3.65
C PRO A 223 -13.53 14.92 4.35
N VAL A 224 -13.57 13.63 4.08
CA VAL A 224 -12.53 12.70 4.50
C VAL A 224 -11.40 12.80 3.49
N VAL A 225 -10.20 13.20 3.95
CA VAL A 225 -9.02 13.40 3.11
C VAL A 225 -7.86 12.55 3.61
N SER A 226 -7.00 12.13 2.71
CA SER A 226 -5.80 11.33 3.04
C SER A 226 -4.73 12.15 3.76
N GLY A 227 -4.67 13.47 3.49
CA GLY A 227 -3.64 14.38 3.95
C GLY A 227 -2.28 14.14 3.29
N ILE A 228 -2.22 13.45 2.16
CA ILE A 228 -1.01 13.13 1.41
C ILE A 228 -0.84 14.18 0.31
N THR A 229 0.27 14.93 0.39
CA THR A 229 0.63 15.99 -0.58
C THR A 229 1.88 15.63 -1.39
N SER A 230 2.17 14.32 -1.55
CA SER A 230 3.30 13.88 -2.36
C SER A 230 3.06 14.17 -3.85
N GLY A 231 4.12 14.55 -4.58
CA GLY A 231 4.06 14.78 -6.04
C GLY A 231 4.44 13.56 -6.87
N ASP A 232 4.50 12.38 -6.25
CA ASP A 232 4.85 11.11 -6.86
C ASP A 232 3.60 10.23 -7.11
N GLU A 233 3.83 8.99 -7.52
CA GLU A 233 2.78 8.01 -7.80
C GLU A 233 1.90 7.72 -6.57
N ILE A 234 2.44 7.91 -5.35
CA ILE A 234 1.68 7.73 -4.11
C ILE A 234 0.71 8.90 -3.92
N GLY A 235 1.12 10.11 -4.26
CA GLY A 235 0.26 11.29 -4.26
C GLY A 235 -0.85 11.20 -5.31
N GLU A 236 -0.52 10.73 -6.52
CA GLU A 236 -1.51 10.50 -7.58
C GLU A 236 -2.55 9.44 -7.16
N LEU A 237 -2.10 8.33 -6.58
CA LEU A 237 -2.98 7.29 -6.04
C LEU A 237 -3.87 7.85 -4.93
N ALA A 238 -3.31 8.63 -4.01
CA ALA A 238 -4.07 9.25 -2.93
C ALA A 238 -5.15 10.20 -3.47
N GLY A 239 -4.81 11.04 -4.45
CA GLY A 239 -5.75 11.95 -5.11
C GLY A 239 -6.87 11.24 -5.85
N THR A 240 -6.55 10.17 -6.59
CA THR A 240 -7.56 9.34 -7.27
C THR A 240 -8.51 8.68 -6.27
N PHE A 241 -7.96 8.19 -5.15
CA PHE A 241 -8.76 7.57 -4.09
C PHE A 241 -9.65 8.59 -3.36
N GLU A 242 -9.14 9.80 -3.07
CA GLU A 242 -9.93 10.90 -2.51
C GLU A 242 -11.08 11.32 -3.44
N LEU A 243 -10.82 11.42 -4.74
CA LEU A 243 -11.85 11.73 -5.73
C LEU A 243 -12.94 10.65 -5.78
N THR A 244 -12.55 9.38 -5.68
CA THR A 244 -13.49 8.24 -5.63
C THR A 244 -14.36 8.33 -4.37
N VAL A 245 -13.75 8.57 -3.21
CA VAL A 245 -14.48 8.72 -1.94
C VAL A 245 -15.40 9.93 -1.96
N LYS A 246 -14.96 11.05 -2.56
CA LYS A 246 -15.80 12.24 -2.75
C LYS A 246 -17.05 11.92 -3.57
N ARG A 247 -16.91 11.23 -4.71
CA ARG A 247 -18.05 10.82 -5.53
C ARG A 247 -19.01 9.89 -4.78
N LEU A 248 -18.47 8.90 -4.05
CA LEU A 248 -19.28 8.01 -3.23
C LEU A 248 -20.05 8.77 -2.14
N ARG A 249 -19.40 9.74 -1.50
CA ARG A 249 -20.04 10.63 -0.52
C ARG A 249 -21.23 11.39 -1.13
N GLU A 250 -21.04 11.97 -2.32
CA GLU A 250 -22.08 12.69 -3.05
C GLU A 250 -23.26 11.78 -3.38
N TYR A 251 -23.00 10.58 -3.92
CA TYR A 251 -24.04 9.60 -4.23
C TYR A 251 -24.80 9.14 -2.98
N ILE A 252 -24.09 8.75 -1.92
CA ILE A 252 -24.73 8.30 -0.67
C ILE A 252 -25.52 9.43 -0.03
N GLY A 253 -25.00 10.66 -0.07
CA GLY A 253 -25.67 11.83 0.45
C GLY A 253 -26.98 12.15 -0.28
N GLU A 254 -26.98 12.11 -1.61
CA GLU A 254 -28.19 12.31 -2.40
C GLU A 254 -29.21 11.17 -2.23
N LEU A 255 -28.73 9.92 -2.20
CA LEU A 255 -29.58 8.75 -1.92
C LEU A 255 -30.28 8.87 -0.57
N ALA A 256 -29.54 9.22 0.48
CA ALA A 256 -30.09 9.43 1.81
C ALA A 256 -31.14 10.56 1.81
N TYR A 257 -30.85 11.69 1.15
CA TYR A 257 -31.77 12.81 1.02
C TYR A 257 -33.06 12.41 0.30
N VAL A 258 -32.97 11.78 -0.88
CA VAL A 258 -34.15 11.36 -1.65
C VAL A 258 -34.99 10.37 -0.87
N LEU A 259 -34.37 9.37 -0.22
CA LEU A 259 -35.08 8.39 0.60
C LEU A 259 -35.74 9.03 1.83
N GLU A 260 -35.09 10.00 2.48
CA GLU A 260 -35.67 10.78 3.58
C GLU A 260 -36.92 11.54 3.13
N ARG A 261 -36.87 12.20 1.97
CA ARG A 261 -38.04 12.92 1.41
C ARG A 261 -39.16 11.97 1.08
N ILE A 262 -38.88 10.83 0.45
CA ILE A 262 -39.88 9.79 0.17
C ILE A 262 -40.53 9.30 1.46
N SER A 263 -39.74 9.06 2.53
CA SER A 263 -40.25 8.65 3.83
C SER A 263 -41.14 9.71 4.50
N ALA A 264 -40.93 10.97 4.17
CA ALA A 264 -41.75 12.10 4.61
C ALA A 264 -42.96 12.36 3.69
N ASN A 265 -43.29 11.41 2.80
CA ASN A 265 -44.38 11.48 1.81
C ASN A 265 -44.19 12.57 0.73
N ASP A 266 -42.95 13.02 0.53
CA ASP A 266 -42.66 13.92 -0.59
C ASP A 266 -42.09 13.11 -1.77
N LEU A 267 -42.95 12.87 -2.73
CA LEU A 267 -42.63 12.14 -3.96
C LEU A 267 -42.30 13.06 -5.15
N THR A 268 -42.08 14.35 -4.88
CA THR A 268 -41.70 15.32 -5.92
C THR A 268 -40.21 15.38 -6.18
N VAL A 269 -39.42 14.73 -5.32
CA VAL A 269 -37.95 14.71 -5.39
C VAL A 269 -37.47 13.65 -6.40
N SER A 270 -36.37 14.02 -7.09
CA SER A 270 -35.69 13.12 -8.03
C SER A 270 -34.20 13.27 -7.90
N PRO A 271 -33.39 12.19 -8.07
CA PRO A 271 -31.95 12.30 -8.11
C PRO A 271 -31.47 13.24 -9.22
N THR A 272 -30.57 14.17 -8.88
CA THR A 272 -30.05 15.22 -9.79
C THR A 272 -28.61 14.95 -10.23
N LEU A 273 -27.83 14.19 -9.42
CA LEU A 273 -26.44 13.87 -9.72
C LEU A 273 -26.33 12.93 -10.92
N ASP A 274 -25.21 13.07 -11.65
CA ASP A 274 -24.85 12.14 -12.71
C ASP A 274 -24.14 10.91 -12.14
N TYR A 275 -24.88 9.80 -12.05
CA TYR A 275 -24.39 8.52 -11.55
C TYR A 275 -23.69 7.77 -12.67
N VAL A 276 -22.38 7.50 -12.50
CA VAL A 276 -21.52 6.88 -13.52
C VAL A 276 -21.35 5.39 -13.28
N GLY A 277 -21.32 4.62 -14.37
CA GLY A 277 -21.08 3.17 -14.34
C GLY A 277 -22.22 2.42 -13.65
N ASP A 278 -21.91 1.46 -12.81
CA ASP A 278 -22.90 0.59 -12.13
C ASP A 278 -23.83 1.36 -11.19
N PHE A 279 -23.47 2.56 -10.77
CA PHE A 279 -24.31 3.40 -9.94
C PHE A 279 -25.53 3.97 -10.70
N SER A 280 -25.48 4.04 -12.03
CA SER A 280 -26.61 4.51 -12.86
C SER A 280 -27.88 3.69 -12.63
N SER A 281 -27.75 2.39 -12.41
CA SER A 281 -28.87 1.49 -12.13
C SER A 281 -29.60 1.82 -10.82
N ILE A 282 -28.86 2.35 -9.81
CA ILE A 282 -29.45 2.79 -8.55
C ILE A 282 -30.31 4.04 -8.78
N ARG A 283 -29.78 5.02 -9.56
CA ARG A 283 -30.54 6.20 -9.94
C ARG A 283 -31.81 5.85 -10.66
N GLU A 284 -31.75 4.98 -11.69
CA GLU A 284 -32.91 4.53 -12.45
C GLU A 284 -33.95 3.85 -11.55
N SER A 285 -33.46 2.97 -10.64
CA SER A 285 -34.35 2.28 -9.69
C SER A 285 -35.07 3.27 -8.76
N LEU A 286 -34.38 4.29 -8.27
CA LEU A 286 -34.98 5.32 -7.43
C LEU A 286 -36.05 6.13 -8.17
N VAL A 287 -35.75 6.54 -9.41
CA VAL A 287 -36.73 7.23 -10.28
C VAL A 287 -37.93 6.35 -10.51
N HIS A 288 -37.74 5.09 -10.81
CA HIS A 288 -38.87 4.14 -11.02
C HIS A 288 -39.69 3.93 -9.75
N ILE A 289 -39.08 3.84 -8.58
CA ILE A 289 -39.79 3.73 -7.30
C ILE A 289 -40.68 4.96 -7.11
N THR A 290 -40.12 6.15 -7.25
CA THR A 290 -40.86 7.40 -7.08
C THR A 290 -42.04 7.51 -8.06
N LEU A 291 -41.80 7.22 -9.33
CA LEU A 291 -42.85 7.22 -10.36
C LEU A 291 -43.95 6.19 -10.07
N ARG A 292 -43.62 4.97 -9.69
CA ARG A 292 -44.59 3.92 -9.35
C ARG A 292 -45.40 4.29 -8.12
N LEU A 293 -44.80 4.85 -7.07
CA LEU A 293 -45.50 5.33 -5.89
C LEU A 293 -46.49 6.44 -6.23
N ASN A 294 -46.07 7.43 -7.02
CA ASN A 294 -46.98 8.46 -7.51
C ASN A 294 -48.19 7.91 -8.27
N HIS A 295 -47.91 7.02 -9.23
CA HIS A 295 -48.99 6.38 -10.01
C HIS A 295 -49.96 5.60 -9.13
N THR A 296 -49.45 4.81 -8.17
CA THR A 296 -50.28 4.03 -7.23
C THR A 296 -51.16 4.94 -6.37
N LEU A 297 -50.60 6.07 -5.88
CA LEU A 297 -51.34 7.06 -5.10
C LEU A 297 -52.44 7.72 -5.95
N GLU A 298 -52.15 8.08 -7.21
CA GLU A 298 -53.17 8.61 -8.15
C GLU A 298 -54.30 7.60 -8.39
N GLU A 299 -53.97 6.32 -8.55
CA GLU A 299 -55.00 5.24 -8.70
C GLU A 299 -55.82 5.10 -7.41
N ILE A 300 -55.23 5.18 -6.23
CA ILE A 300 -55.96 5.13 -4.94
C ILE A 300 -56.90 6.31 -4.83
N VAL A 301 -56.43 7.53 -5.14
CA VAL A 301 -57.27 8.75 -5.10
C VAL A 301 -58.45 8.59 -6.06
N ARG A 302 -58.21 8.15 -7.29
CA ARG A 302 -59.29 7.91 -8.26
C ARG A 302 -60.27 6.85 -7.79
N SER A 303 -59.78 5.72 -7.31
CA SER A 303 -60.65 4.64 -6.78
C SER A 303 -61.44 5.10 -5.55
N SER A 304 -60.85 5.91 -4.69
CA SER A 304 -61.51 6.47 -3.51
C SER A 304 -62.63 7.43 -3.92
N ALA A 305 -62.43 8.26 -4.98
CA ALA A 305 -63.48 9.10 -5.53
C ALA A 305 -64.63 8.27 -6.11
N GLN A 306 -64.31 7.20 -6.84
CA GLN A 306 -65.36 6.28 -7.37
C GLN A 306 -66.16 5.59 -6.26
N VAL A 307 -65.48 5.19 -5.16
CA VAL A 307 -66.17 4.61 -3.99
C VAL A 307 -67.08 5.65 -3.33
N ALA A 308 -66.61 6.90 -3.22
CA ALA A 308 -67.42 7.98 -2.67
C ALA A 308 -68.66 8.28 -3.52
N ASP A 309 -68.49 8.36 -4.86
CA ASP A 309 -69.60 8.52 -5.79
C ASP A 309 -70.59 7.34 -5.73
N GLY A 310 -70.09 6.11 -5.68
CA GLY A 310 -70.87 4.91 -5.51
C GLY A 310 -71.66 4.89 -4.19
N ALA A 311 -71.02 5.32 -3.10
CA ALA A 311 -71.71 5.45 -1.80
C ALA A 311 -72.80 6.52 -1.83
N GLY A 312 -72.59 7.63 -2.57
CA GLY A 312 -73.59 8.64 -2.81
C GLY A 312 -74.81 8.07 -3.56
N MET A 313 -74.56 7.33 -4.65
CA MET A 313 -75.67 6.67 -5.41
C MET A 313 -76.41 5.65 -4.57
N VAL A 314 -75.74 4.91 -3.70
CA VAL A 314 -76.40 3.97 -2.74
C VAL A 314 -77.27 4.75 -1.74
N ALA A 315 -76.76 5.88 -1.20
CA ALA A 315 -77.58 6.70 -0.32
C ALA A 315 -78.79 7.29 -0.94
N ASP A 316 -78.68 7.81 -2.18
CA ASP A 316 -79.81 8.32 -2.95
C ASP A 316 -80.84 7.20 -3.30
N GLY A 317 -80.33 6.03 -3.68
CA GLY A 317 -81.16 4.85 -3.89
C GLY A 317 -81.93 4.38 -2.65
N ALA A 318 -81.22 4.45 -1.49
CA ALA A 318 -81.84 4.12 -0.18
C ALA A 318 -82.93 5.14 0.24
N MET A 319 -82.75 6.43 -0.10
CA MET A 319 -83.75 7.47 0.14
C MET A 319 -85.00 7.22 -0.77
N THR A 320 -84.81 6.97 -2.05
CA THR A 320 -85.89 6.67 -2.99
C THR A 320 -86.62 5.39 -2.56
N LEU A 321 -85.95 4.37 -2.14
CA LEU A 321 -86.54 3.15 -1.58
C LEU A 321 -87.33 3.44 -0.30
N SER A 322 -86.89 4.29 0.55
CA SER A 322 -87.58 4.70 1.77
C SER A 322 -88.87 5.47 1.46
N GLU A 323 -88.79 6.39 0.51
CA GLU A 323 -89.96 7.13 0.02
C GLU A 323 -90.94 6.19 -0.62
N GLY A 324 -90.50 5.28 -1.48
CA GLY A 324 -91.35 4.26 -2.09
C GLY A 324 -91.98 3.30 -1.05
N ALA A 325 -91.25 2.95 -0.04
CA ALA A 325 -91.80 2.12 1.05
C ALA A 325 -92.86 2.85 1.91
N GLN A 326 -92.66 4.18 2.14
CA GLN A 326 -93.69 4.99 2.79
C GLN A 326 -94.94 5.12 1.98
N GLU A 327 -94.80 5.34 0.65
CA GLU A 327 -95.97 5.37 -0.25
C GLU A 327 -96.70 4.04 -0.32
N GLN A 328 -95.95 2.93 -0.37
CA GLN A 328 -96.56 1.60 -0.27
C GLN A 328 -97.28 1.37 1.06
N ALA A 329 -96.70 1.80 2.20
CA ALA A 329 -97.35 1.69 3.51
C ALA A 329 -98.68 2.48 3.53
N ALA A 330 -98.69 3.71 3.00
CA ALA A 330 -99.87 4.52 2.90
C ALA A 330 -100.92 3.88 2.01
N SER A 331 -100.52 3.31 0.87
CA SER A 331 -101.46 2.56 -0.06
C SER A 331 -101.97 1.32 0.61
N VAL A 332 -101.26 0.62 1.38
CA VAL A 332 -101.71 -0.55 2.18
C VAL A 332 -102.69 -0.15 3.25
N GLU A 333 -102.49 1.01 3.93
CA GLU A 333 -103.47 1.55 4.92
C GLU A 333 -104.81 1.93 4.23
N GLU A 334 -104.69 2.57 3.04
CA GLU A 334 -105.91 2.94 2.26
C GLU A 334 -106.64 1.67 1.78
N LEU A 335 -105.91 0.66 1.32
CA LEU A 335 -106.52 -0.63 0.92
C LEU A 335 -107.18 -1.31 2.15
N ALA A 336 -106.60 -1.27 3.30
CA ALA A 336 -107.18 -1.81 4.51
C ALA A 336 -108.47 -1.09 4.87
N ALA A 337 -108.49 0.25 4.83
CA ALA A 337 -109.72 1.03 5.06
C ALA A 337 -110.81 0.74 4.00
N THR A 338 -110.43 0.59 2.76
CA THR A 338 -111.43 0.24 1.68
C THR A 338 -111.91 -1.17 1.85
N LEU A 339 -111.11 -2.13 2.30
CA LEU A 339 -111.55 -3.50 2.62
C LEU A 339 -112.47 -3.53 3.84
N GLU A 340 -112.24 -2.73 4.85
CA GLU A 340 -113.10 -2.59 6.04
C GLU A 340 -114.48 -2.00 5.59
N ALA A 341 -114.46 -0.94 4.83
CA ALA A 341 -115.70 -0.38 4.25
C ALA A 341 -116.46 -1.34 3.35
N ALA A 342 -115.77 -2.09 2.51
CA ALA A 342 -116.41 -3.14 1.68
C ALA A 342 -116.97 -4.29 2.54
N SER A 343 -116.35 -4.69 3.62
CA SER A 343 -116.85 -5.67 4.56
C SER A 343 -118.13 -5.20 5.22
N ASP A 344 -118.18 -3.93 5.68
CA ASP A 344 -119.37 -3.33 6.29
C ASP A 344 -120.49 -3.26 5.29
N GLU A 345 -120.26 -2.95 4.02
CA GLU A 345 -121.25 -2.93 2.93
C GLU A 345 -121.76 -4.34 2.63
N VAL A 346 -120.91 -5.34 2.63
CA VAL A 346 -121.29 -6.75 2.46
C VAL A 346 -122.16 -7.20 3.62
N ASP A 347 -121.84 -6.83 4.86
CA ASP A 347 -122.62 -7.10 6.07
C ASP A 347 -124.03 -6.41 6.00
N SER A 348 -124.01 -5.17 5.56
CA SER A 348 -125.25 -4.40 5.31
C SER A 348 -126.10 -5.06 4.21
N THR A 349 -125.48 -5.44 3.11
CA THR A 349 -126.17 -6.18 2.02
C THR A 349 -126.71 -7.51 2.50
N ALA A 350 -125.99 -8.27 3.29
CA ALA A 350 -126.45 -9.53 3.86
C ALA A 350 -127.62 -9.33 4.81
N ARG A 351 -127.63 -8.29 5.65
CA ARG A 351 -128.82 -7.92 6.45
C ARG A 351 -130.02 -7.53 5.62
N ASN A 352 -129.83 -6.67 4.62
CA ASN A 352 -130.93 -6.26 3.74
C ASN A 352 -131.49 -7.43 2.93
N ALA A 353 -130.64 -8.37 2.51
CA ALA A 353 -131.06 -9.60 1.87
C ALA A 353 -131.88 -10.52 2.83
N GLY A 354 -131.43 -10.55 4.11
CA GLY A 354 -132.15 -11.23 5.19
C GLY A 354 -133.55 -10.65 5.42
N GLU A 355 -133.57 -9.29 5.52
CA GLU A 355 -134.89 -8.59 5.69
C GLU A 355 -135.80 -8.79 4.41
N ALA A 356 -135.23 -8.67 3.24
CA ALA A 356 -136.01 -8.93 2.00
C ALA A 356 -136.57 -10.36 1.94
N SER A 357 -135.80 -11.35 2.43
CA SER A 357 -136.19 -12.74 2.54
C SER A 357 -137.37 -12.89 3.51
N LEU A 358 -137.37 -12.22 4.70
CA LEU A 358 -138.45 -12.21 5.69
C LEU A 358 -139.69 -11.54 5.09
N VAL A 359 -139.55 -10.40 4.46
CA VAL A 359 -140.66 -9.68 3.77
C VAL A 359 -141.20 -10.55 2.69
N SER A 360 -140.42 -11.27 1.95
CA SER A 360 -140.87 -12.19 0.88
C SER A 360 -141.65 -13.39 1.46
N GLN A 361 -141.17 -13.94 2.61
CA GLN A 361 -141.86 -15.03 3.27
C GLN A 361 -143.17 -14.54 3.88
N ASP A 362 -143.27 -13.32 4.42
CA ASP A 362 -144.49 -12.75 4.95
C ASP A 362 -145.49 -12.48 3.80
N ALA A 363 -145.01 -11.99 2.67
CA ALA A 363 -145.88 -11.83 1.48
C ALA A 363 -146.43 -13.15 0.96
N VAL A 364 -145.65 -14.24 0.97
CA VAL A 364 -146.09 -15.58 0.64
C VAL A 364 -147.16 -16.01 1.64
N ARG A 365 -146.98 -15.80 2.91
CA ARG A 365 -147.91 -16.14 4.01
C ARG A 365 -149.26 -15.36 3.81
N VAL A 366 -149.18 -14.07 3.51
CA VAL A 366 -150.36 -13.25 3.27
C VAL A 366 -151.13 -13.74 1.97
N LEU A 367 -150.32 -14.11 0.93
CA LEU A 367 -150.97 -14.73 -0.28
C LEU A 367 -151.63 -16.06 0.02
N GLU A 368 -151.04 -16.94 0.82
CA GLU A 368 -151.63 -18.20 1.26
C GLU A 368 -152.89 -17.98 2.09
N ALA A 369 -152.86 -17.03 3.03
CA ALA A 369 -154.10 -16.64 3.78
C ALA A 369 -155.16 -16.04 2.87
N GLY A 370 -154.79 -15.19 1.95
CA GLY A 370 -155.66 -14.61 0.99
C GLY A 370 -156.25 -15.69 0.09
N LYS A 371 -155.53 -16.70 -0.34
CA LYS A 371 -156.02 -17.87 -1.14
C LYS A 371 -156.93 -18.72 -0.28
N ALA A 372 -156.57 -19.00 0.97
CA ALA A 372 -157.50 -19.78 1.84
C ALA A 372 -158.81 -19.05 2.09
N GLN A 373 -158.80 -17.71 2.13
CA GLN A 373 -159.95 -16.89 2.35
C GLN A 373 -160.82 -16.84 1.04
N MET A 374 -160.27 -16.88 -0.15
CA MET A 374 -160.98 -16.98 -1.44
C MET A 374 -161.51 -18.34 -1.60
N GLU A 375 -160.82 -19.42 -1.18
CA GLU A 375 -161.40 -20.79 -1.23
C GLU A 375 -162.62 -21.01 -0.30
N GLN A 376 -162.79 -20.15 0.73
CA GLN A 376 -163.90 -20.13 1.64
C GLN A 376 -165.15 -19.38 1.04
N LEU A 377 -164.86 -18.56 0.01
CA LEU A 377 -165.97 -17.74 -0.63
C LEU A 377 -166.55 -18.37 -1.95
N THR A 378 -166.11 -19.49 -2.35
CA THR A 378 -166.63 -20.26 -3.47
C THR A 378 -167.42 -21.49 -2.97
#